data_e08f9cee85b1e82cc25a9243e6a84f50
#
_entry.id   e08f9cee85b1e82cc25a9243e6a84f50
#
_cell.length_a   1.000
_cell.length_b   1.000
_cell.length_c   1.000
_cell.angle_alpha   90.00
_cell.angle_beta   90.00
_cell.angle_gamma   90.00
#
_symmetry.space_group_name_H-M   'P 1'
#
loop_
_entity.id
_entity.type
_entity.pdbx_description
1 polymer ?
#
loop_
_entity_poly.entity_id
_entity_poly.type
_entity_poly.pdbx_seq_one_letter_code
_entity_poly.pdbx_strand_id
1 'polypeptide(L)'
;MSFVDTMHKAYLECVYFTETGEDGQPSSDAELTDLFKAQAWSACRNFVWAITWAPGVDLKELDPVQVGHDLWYTRNGHGVAFWERPETYGTARADQFTRLALAQGDHDAVFKEEEETT
;
A
#
# COMPACT_ATOMS: atom_id res chain seq x y z
N MET A 1 -5.80 17.18 3.70
CA MET A 1 -4.89 16.05 3.63
C MET A 1 -4.60 15.73 2.19
N SER A 2 -3.35 15.47 1.86
CA SER A 2 -2.97 15.21 0.48
C SER A 2 -3.38 13.81 0.06
N PHE A 3 -3.36 13.56 -1.25
CA PHE A 3 -3.61 12.22 -1.78
C PHE A 3 -2.62 11.21 -1.18
N VAL A 4 -1.34 11.58 -1.14
CA VAL A 4 -0.31 10.68 -0.60
C VAL A 4 -0.53 10.40 0.87
N ASP A 5 -0.89 11.42 1.65
CA ASP A 5 -1.10 11.21 3.09
C ASP A 5 -2.28 10.27 3.35
N THR A 6 -3.38 10.45 2.63
CA THR A 6 -4.54 9.58 2.78
C THR A 6 -4.21 8.16 2.31
N MET A 7 -3.51 8.06 1.20
CA MET A 7 -3.07 6.78 0.66
C MET A 7 -2.15 6.05 1.62
N HIS A 8 -1.22 6.78 2.25
CA HIS A 8 -0.28 6.22 3.21
C HIS A 8 -1.01 5.64 4.42
N LYS A 9 -1.98 6.39 4.93
CA LYS A 9 -2.76 5.91 6.07
C LYS A 9 -3.49 4.62 5.71
N ALA A 10 -4.10 4.57 4.54
CA ALA A 10 -4.82 3.39 4.10
C ALA A 10 -3.87 2.21 3.87
N TYR A 11 -2.69 2.47 3.31
CA TYR A 11 -1.67 1.45 3.12
C TYR A 11 -1.30 0.83 4.47
N LEU A 12 -1.03 1.65 5.48
CA LEU A 12 -0.66 1.15 6.80
C LEU A 12 -1.80 0.39 7.45
N GLU A 13 -3.04 0.82 7.26
CA GLU A 13 -4.19 0.10 7.80
C GLU A 13 -4.25 -1.31 7.22
N CYS A 14 -3.95 -1.46 5.93
CA CYS A 14 -3.90 -2.78 5.33
C CYS A 14 -2.79 -3.64 5.90
N VAL A 15 -1.62 -3.03 6.16
CA VAL A 15 -0.51 -3.77 6.76
C VAL A 15 -0.95 -4.35 8.10
N TYR A 16 -1.56 -3.53 8.94
CA TYR A 16 -2.03 -4.01 10.24
C TYR A 16 -3.08 -5.10 10.08
N PHE A 17 -4.00 -4.91 9.13
CA PHE A 17 -5.07 -5.88 8.94
C PHE A 17 -4.53 -7.24 8.48
N THR A 18 -3.54 -7.25 7.60
CA THR A 18 -3.06 -8.50 7.01
C THR A 18 -1.93 -9.15 7.81
N GLU A 19 -1.20 -8.36 8.62
CA GLU A 19 0.04 -8.85 9.24
C GLU A 19 -0.04 -8.97 10.75
N THR A 20 -1.19 -8.75 11.37
CA THR A 20 -1.35 -8.92 12.81
C THR A 20 -2.57 -9.73 13.13
N GLY A 21 -2.60 -10.29 14.33
CA GLY A 21 -3.79 -10.88 14.90
C GLY A 21 -4.03 -12.36 14.62
N GLU A 22 -3.25 -12.95 13.72
CA GLU A 22 -3.38 -14.37 13.41
C GLU A 22 -2.30 -15.18 14.10
N ASP A 23 -2.47 -16.49 14.12
CA ASP A 23 -1.45 -17.37 14.70
C ASP A 23 -0.13 -17.16 13.98
N GLY A 24 0.94 -17.02 14.74
CA GLY A 24 2.27 -16.80 14.17
C GLY A 24 2.55 -15.38 13.78
N GLN A 25 1.58 -14.48 13.95
CA GLN A 25 1.76 -13.06 13.65
C GLN A 25 1.85 -12.24 14.92
N PRO A 26 2.36 -11.02 14.83
CA PRO A 26 2.32 -10.10 15.98
C PRO A 26 0.91 -9.85 16.46
N SER A 27 0.80 -9.45 17.72
CA SER A 27 -0.46 -9.05 18.31
C SER A 27 -1.08 -7.90 17.52
N SER A 28 -2.40 -7.81 17.53
CA SER A 28 -3.10 -6.69 16.91
C SER A 28 -2.73 -5.35 17.54
N ASP A 29 -2.09 -5.35 18.71
CA ASP A 29 -1.61 -4.13 19.37
C ASP A 29 -0.18 -3.77 18.93
N ALA A 30 0.48 -4.60 18.15
CA ALA A 30 1.86 -4.34 17.74
C ALA A 30 1.93 -3.06 16.91
N GLU A 31 3.06 -2.38 17.01
CA GLU A 31 3.30 -1.13 16.29
C GLU A 31 4.34 -1.33 15.21
N LEU A 32 4.07 -0.82 14.03
CA LEU A 32 5.07 -0.80 12.95
C LEU A 32 6.20 0.16 13.33
N THR A 33 7.41 -0.17 12.89
CA THR A 33 8.55 0.73 13.15
C THR A 33 8.39 2.03 12.39
N ASP A 34 9.05 3.07 12.91
CA ASP A 34 9.03 4.37 12.22
C ASP A 34 9.69 4.27 10.86
N LEU A 35 10.74 3.46 10.75
CA LEU A 35 11.41 3.26 9.46
C LEU A 35 10.46 2.64 8.45
N PHE A 36 9.71 1.61 8.85
CA PHE A 36 8.75 0.99 7.95
C PHE A 36 7.69 2.01 7.49
N LYS A 37 7.18 2.81 8.43
CA LYS A 37 6.17 3.82 8.10
C LYS A 37 6.72 4.85 7.12
N ALA A 38 7.98 5.24 7.29
CA ALA A 38 8.62 6.19 6.38
C ALA A 38 8.82 5.58 4.99
N GLN A 39 9.21 4.32 4.95
CA GLN A 39 9.36 3.60 3.67
C GLN A 39 8.02 3.47 2.96
N ALA A 40 6.97 3.22 3.72
CA ALA A 40 5.62 3.14 3.16
C ALA A 40 5.19 4.47 2.57
N TRP A 41 5.51 5.57 3.24
CA TRP A 41 5.18 6.91 2.72
C TRP A 41 5.92 7.16 1.41
N SER A 42 7.20 6.82 1.36
CA SER A 42 8.00 6.99 0.14
C SER A 42 7.45 6.12 -0.99
N ALA A 43 7.02 4.90 -0.69
CA ALA A 43 6.45 4.02 -1.71
C ALA A 43 5.16 4.61 -2.27
N CYS A 44 4.30 5.15 -1.42
CA CYS A 44 3.07 5.79 -1.86
C CYS A 44 3.37 7.01 -2.72
N ARG A 45 4.31 7.86 -2.25
CA ARG A 45 4.69 9.06 -3.00
C ARG A 45 5.25 8.70 -4.37
N ASN A 46 6.12 7.70 -4.42
CA ASN A 46 6.72 7.30 -5.68
C ASN A 46 5.70 6.72 -6.64
N PHE A 47 4.73 5.97 -6.10
CA PHE A 47 3.65 5.44 -6.93
C PHE A 47 2.80 6.57 -7.52
N VAL A 48 2.42 7.53 -6.68
CA VAL A 48 1.61 8.68 -7.13
C VAL A 48 2.39 9.49 -8.17
N TRP A 49 3.69 9.69 -7.93
CA TRP A 49 4.53 10.39 -8.90
C TRP A 49 4.50 9.69 -10.25
N ALA A 50 4.66 8.36 -10.23
CA ALA A 50 4.70 7.59 -11.47
C ALA A 50 3.38 7.67 -12.25
N ILE A 51 2.24 7.55 -11.53
CA ILE A 51 0.95 7.57 -12.22
C ILE A 51 0.53 8.97 -12.63
N THR A 52 1.05 10.01 -11.97
CA THR A 52 0.73 11.40 -12.35
C THR A 52 1.20 11.70 -13.76
N TRP A 53 2.31 11.09 -14.17
CA TRP A 53 2.86 11.33 -15.50
C TRP A 53 2.34 10.32 -16.53
N ALA A 54 1.49 9.40 -16.14
CA ALA A 54 0.95 8.41 -17.07
C ALA A 54 -0.17 9.04 -17.91
N PRO A 55 -0.21 8.76 -19.22
CA PRO A 55 -1.27 9.31 -20.06
C PRO A 55 -2.65 8.87 -19.60
N GLY A 56 -3.58 9.80 -19.54
CA GLY A 56 -4.96 9.49 -19.23
C GLY A 56 -5.27 9.29 -17.75
N VAL A 57 -4.30 9.54 -16.85
CA VAL A 57 -4.54 9.40 -15.42
C VAL A 57 -4.85 10.77 -14.83
N ASP A 58 -5.98 10.86 -14.12
CA ASP A 58 -6.37 12.06 -13.40
C ASP A 58 -6.58 11.65 -11.93
N LEU A 59 -5.74 12.17 -11.04
CA LEU A 59 -5.82 11.81 -9.63
C LEU A 59 -7.17 12.11 -9.01
N LYS A 60 -7.89 13.10 -9.55
CA LYS A 60 -9.20 13.44 -9.03
C LYS A 60 -10.21 12.32 -9.20
N GLU A 61 -9.95 11.41 -10.14
CA GLU A 61 -10.84 10.29 -10.40
C GLU A 61 -10.49 9.05 -9.58
N LEU A 62 -9.44 9.12 -8.77
CA LEU A 62 -8.97 7.99 -7.99
C LEU A 62 -9.25 8.19 -6.52
N ASP A 63 -9.60 7.11 -5.84
CA ASP A 63 -9.81 7.10 -4.40
C ASP A 63 -8.49 6.74 -3.73
N PRO A 64 -7.85 7.66 -2.98
CA PRO A 64 -6.56 7.39 -2.36
C PRO A 64 -6.60 6.22 -1.38
N VAL A 65 -7.73 5.99 -0.72
CA VAL A 65 -7.85 4.85 0.19
C VAL A 65 -7.76 3.55 -0.59
N GLN A 66 -8.51 3.45 -1.68
CA GLN A 66 -8.51 2.25 -2.51
C GLN A 66 -7.13 2.02 -3.13
N VAL A 67 -6.48 3.08 -3.60
CA VAL A 67 -5.15 2.97 -4.20
C VAL A 67 -4.14 2.49 -3.17
N GLY A 68 -4.23 2.99 -1.94
CA GLY A 68 -3.33 2.57 -0.87
C GLY A 68 -3.49 1.09 -0.54
N HIS A 69 -4.73 0.63 -0.42
CA HIS A 69 -5.01 -0.78 -0.19
C HIS A 69 -4.44 -1.64 -1.32
N ASP A 70 -4.72 -1.25 -2.56
CA ASP A 70 -4.33 -2.06 -3.70
C ASP A 70 -2.82 -2.08 -3.91
N LEU A 71 -2.12 -0.99 -3.55
CA LEU A 71 -0.67 -0.99 -3.63
C LEU A 71 -0.06 -2.02 -2.68
N TRP A 72 -0.54 -2.06 -1.43
CA TRP A 72 -0.06 -3.05 -0.47
C TRP A 72 -0.34 -4.47 -0.96
N TYR A 73 -1.58 -4.73 -1.36
CA TYR A 73 -1.97 -6.06 -1.80
C TYR A 73 -1.18 -6.52 -3.03
N THR A 74 -0.99 -5.62 -4.00
CA THR A 74 -0.27 -5.98 -5.23
C THR A 74 1.20 -6.27 -4.94
N ARG A 75 1.85 -5.42 -4.14
CA ARG A 75 3.28 -5.61 -3.85
C ARG A 75 3.57 -6.95 -3.20
N ASN A 76 2.65 -7.43 -2.38
CA ASN A 76 2.90 -8.60 -1.54
C ASN A 76 2.11 -9.83 -1.96
N GLY A 77 1.49 -9.80 -3.13
CA GLY A 77 0.84 -10.98 -3.68
C GLY A 77 -0.44 -11.38 -2.98
N HIS A 78 -1.06 -10.47 -2.26
CA HIS A 78 -2.36 -10.73 -1.65
C HIS A 78 -3.46 -10.56 -2.70
N GLY A 79 -4.44 -11.40 -2.68
CA GLY A 79 -5.49 -11.55 -3.65
C GLY A 79 -6.02 -10.31 -4.36
N VAL A 80 -6.85 -9.53 -3.71
CA VAL A 80 -7.55 -8.43 -4.38
C VAL A 80 -6.60 -7.26 -4.59
N ALA A 81 -6.34 -6.91 -5.83
CA ALA A 81 -5.30 -5.94 -6.16
C ALA A 81 -5.71 -5.19 -7.42
N PHE A 82 -4.81 -4.35 -7.96
CA PHE A 82 -5.14 -3.51 -9.11
C PHE A 82 -5.69 -4.32 -10.29
N TRP A 83 -5.08 -5.46 -10.58
CA TRP A 83 -5.47 -6.23 -11.76
C TRP A 83 -6.88 -6.83 -11.63
N GLU A 84 -7.41 -6.90 -10.42
CA GLU A 84 -8.74 -7.46 -10.21
C GLU A 84 -9.82 -6.40 -10.20
N ARG A 85 -9.47 -5.15 -10.50
CA ARG A 85 -10.43 -4.06 -10.43
C ARG A 85 -10.51 -3.26 -11.73
N PRO A 86 -10.66 -3.96 -12.89
CA PRO A 86 -10.74 -3.20 -14.15
C PRO A 86 -11.97 -2.29 -14.20
N GLU A 87 -13.03 -2.62 -13.46
CA GLU A 87 -14.21 -1.76 -13.42
C GLU A 87 -13.94 -0.47 -12.63
N THR A 88 -12.96 -0.50 -11.73
CA THR A 88 -12.61 0.69 -10.94
C THR A 88 -11.60 1.57 -11.65
N TYR A 89 -10.59 0.97 -12.25
CA TYR A 89 -9.47 1.69 -12.82
C TYR A 89 -9.51 1.76 -14.34
N GLY A 90 -10.26 0.88 -14.99
CA GLY A 90 -10.15 0.65 -16.42
C GLY A 90 -9.07 -0.39 -16.69
N THR A 91 -9.25 -1.18 -17.73
CA THR A 91 -8.35 -2.31 -18.00
C THR A 91 -6.90 -1.85 -18.16
N ALA A 92 -6.67 -0.78 -18.92
CA ALA A 92 -5.31 -0.30 -19.18
C ALA A 92 -4.64 0.21 -17.90
N ARG A 93 -5.38 0.95 -17.06
CA ARG A 93 -4.83 1.47 -15.80
C ARG A 93 -4.60 0.35 -14.80
N ALA A 94 -5.52 -0.61 -14.72
CA ALA A 94 -5.34 -1.74 -13.81
C ALA A 94 -4.05 -2.49 -14.12
N ASP A 95 -3.77 -2.73 -15.39
CA ASP A 95 -2.55 -3.38 -15.82
C ASP A 95 -1.31 -2.54 -15.54
N GLN A 96 -1.38 -1.25 -15.84
CA GLN A 96 -0.28 -0.33 -15.62
C GLN A 96 0.05 -0.20 -14.14
N PHE A 97 -0.98 -0.02 -13.32
CA PHE A 97 -0.78 0.14 -11.87
C PHE A 97 -0.22 -1.15 -11.26
N THR A 98 -0.66 -2.29 -11.74
CA THR A 98 -0.10 -3.58 -11.31
C THR A 98 1.39 -3.63 -11.58
N ARG A 99 1.81 -3.25 -12.78
CA ARG A 99 3.23 -3.29 -13.14
C ARG A 99 4.06 -2.33 -12.31
N LEU A 100 3.53 -1.12 -12.06
CA LEU A 100 4.24 -0.14 -11.24
C LEU A 100 4.39 -0.62 -9.80
N ALA A 101 3.35 -1.23 -9.26
CA ALA A 101 3.39 -1.74 -7.90
C ALA A 101 4.39 -2.91 -7.78
N LEU A 102 4.35 -3.83 -8.73
CA LEU A 102 5.27 -4.97 -8.69
C LEU A 102 6.71 -4.53 -8.87
N ALA A 103 6.95 -3.44 -9.62
CA ALA A 103 8.30 -2.91 -9.80
C ALA A 103 8.90 -2.42 -8.48
N GLN A 104 8.09 -2.08 -7.49
CA GLN A 104 8.60 -1.67 -6.18
C GLN A 104 9.08 -2.86 -5.35
N GLY A 105 8.70 -4.07 -5.72
CA GLY A 105 9.08 -5.27 -4.98
C GLY A 105 8.23 -5.48 -3.74
N ASP A 106 8.50 -6.56 -3.03
CA ASP A 106 7.80 -6.90 -1.78
C ASP A 106 8.15 -5.89 -0.70
N HIS A 107 7.26 -5.74 0.27
CA HIS A 107 7.51 -4.83 1.39
C HIS A 107 7.12 -5.55 2.68
N ASP A 108 8.10 -6.11 3.37
CA ASP A 108 7.85 -6.88 4.58
C ASP A 108 7.56 -5.94 5.75
N ALA A 109 6.48 -6.23 6.47
CA ALA A 109 6.13 -5.46 7.64
C ALA A 109 7.17 -5.66 8.74
N VAL A 110 7.56 -4.58 9.39
CA VAL A 110 8.53 -4.62 10.50
C VAL A 110 7.89 -3.96 11.70
N PHE A 111 7.74 -4.72 12.77
CA PHE A 111 7.09 -4.25 13.98
C PHE A 111 8.13 -3.98 15.06
N LYS A 112 7.81 -3.00 15.92
CA LYS A 112 8.66 -2.69 17.08
C LYS A 112 8.68 -3.89 18.01
N GLU A 113 9.85 -4.13 18.63
CA GLU A 113 9.97 -5.21 19.59
C GLU A 113 9.35 -4.81 20.89
N GLU A 114 8.67 -5.79 21.50
CA GLU A 114 7.97 -5.50 22.66
C GLU A 114 8.82 -5.31 23.75
N GLU A 115 9.51 -5.73 24.11
CA GLU A 115 10.07 -5.48 25.21
C GLU A 115 11.04 -4.99 25.39
N GLU A 116 11.38 -4.82 24.56
CA GLU A 116 12.33 -4.30 24.70
C GLU A 116 12.28 -3.52 25.46
N THR A 117 11.68 -3.51 25.69
CA THR A 117 11.48 -2.77 26.33
C THR A 117 11.89 -3.01 27.44
N THR A 118 12.12 -3.29 27.74
CA THR A 118 12.51 -3.50 28.76
C THR A 118 13.38 -3.27 29.04
#